data_00d39b2f1de4f3416e413fba5250821a
#
_entry.id   00d39b2f1de4f3416e413fba5250821a
#
_cell.length_a   1.000
_cell.length_b   1.000
_cell.length_c   1.000
_cell.angle_alpha   90.00
_cell.angle_beta   90.00
_cell.angle_gamma   90.00
#
_symmetry.space_group_name_H-M   'P 1'
#
loop_
_entity.id
_entity.type
_entity.pdbx_description
1 polymer ?
#
loop_
_entity_poly.entity_id
_entity_poly.type
_entity_poly.pdbx_seq_one_letter_code
_entity_poly.pdbx_strand_id
1 'polypeptide(L)'
;MTDEEIFAALEKVNLSSFIKENGGLDKVITEDANNISGGQKQRLALAVNLVADKDIYVFDEATSNIDVDSETIIMKNIKEMSESKSVIVISHRLANVVPADNIYFMQDGQVREVGSHVELMEQKGEYAQLFNAQKQLEEGYKSGKASAEVSV
;
A
#
# COMPACT_ATOMS: atom_id res chain seq x y z
N MET A 1 -5.90 10.38 23.65
CA MET A 1 -4.85 9.62 22.95
C MET A 1 -3.69 9.47 23.91
N THR A 2 -3.33 8.26 24.27
CA THR A 2 -2.24 7.94 25.19
C THR A 2 -0.99 7.49 24.42
N ASP A 3 0.18 7.49 25.08
CA ASP A 3 1.42 6.99 24.49
C ASP A 3 1.29 5.50 24.10
N GLU A 4 0.53 4.71 24.89
CA GLU A 4 0.27 3.31 24.59
C GLU A 4 -0.51 3.14 23.28
N GLU A 5 -1.52 3.97 23.02
CA GLU A 5 -2.30 3.94 21.76
C GLU A 5 -1.41 4.29 20.56
N ILE A 6 -0.51 5.27 20.74
CA ILE A 6 0.45 5.66 19.69
C ILE A 6 1.43 4.51 19.43
N PHE A 7 2.02 3.90 20.47
CA PHE A 7 2.95 2.79 20.29
C PHE A 7 2.28 1.55 19.71
N ALA A 8 1.01 1.27 20.04
CA ALA A 8 0.24 0.19 19.43
C ALA A 8 0.05 0.41 17.92
N ALA A 9 -0.20 1.64 17.48
CA ALA A 9 -0.28 1.96 16.05
C ALA A 9 1.10 1.86 15.36
N LEU A 10 2.17 2.33 16.01
CA LEU A 10 3.54 2.20 15.49
C LEU A 10 4.00 0.74 15.38
N GLU A 11 3.53 -0.13 16.27
CA GLU A 11 3.79 -1.58 16.22
C GLU A 11 3.16 -2.20 14.98
N LYS A 12 1.89 -1.89 14.68
CA LYS A 12 1.18 -2.39 13.49
C LYS A 12 1.91 -2.05 12.19
N VAL A 13 2.56 -0.90 12.13
CA VAL A 13 3.31 -0.46 10.94
C VAL A 13 4.81 -0.77 11.02
N ASN A 14 5.23 -1.55 12.01
CA ASN A 14 6.62 -1.94 12.23
C ASN A 14 7.59 -0.73 12.33
N LEU A 15 7.20 0.29 13.10
CA LEU A 15 8.01 1.47 13.40
C LEU A 15 8.34 1.64 14.88
N SER A 16 7.75 0.85 15.78
CA SER A 16 7.89 1.01 17.23
C SER A 16 9.37 0.97 17.68
N SER A 17 10.13 -0.04 17.24
CA SER A 17 11.56 -0.16 17.57
C SER A 17 12.37 1.01 17.03
N PHE A 18 12.15 1.38 15.77
CA PHE A 18 12.82 2.52 15.15
C PHE A 18 12.58 3.82 15.93
N ILE A 19 11.36 4.09 16.35
CA ILE A 19 11.03 5.30 17.13
C ILE A 19 11.71 5.26 18.51
N LYS A 20 11.63 4.13 19.23
CA LYS A 20 12.26 3.98 20.54
C LYS A 20 13.78 4.20 20.52
N GLU A 21 14.46 3.67 19.52
CA GLU A 21 15.92 3.77 19.36
C GLU A 21 16.39 5.15 18.91
N ASN A 22 15.50 5.96 18.35
CA ASN A 22 15.83 7.26 17.76
C ASN A 22 15.23 8.46 18.49
N GLY A 23 15.00 8.38 19.78
CA GLY A 23 14.55 9.50 20.62
C GLY A 23 13.08 9.44 21.05
N GLY A 24 12.41 8.32 20.83
CA GLY A 24 11.03 8.11 21.29
C GLY A 24 10.02 8.99 20.54
N LEU A 25 8.90 9.28 21.20
CA LEU A 25 7.84 10.13 20.63
C LEU A 25 8.25 11.60 20.51
N ASP A 26 9.28 12.03 21.25
CA ASP A 26 9.83 13.38 21.17
C ASP A 26 10.81 13.58 20.00
N LYS A 27 11.03 12.54 19.18
CA LYS A 27 11.88 12.64 17.99
C LYS A 27 11.39 13.73 17.05
N VAL A 28 12.24 14.72 16.81
CA VAL A 28 11.95 15.76 15.83
C VAL A 28 12.11 15.19 14.42
N ILE A 29 11.02 15.23 13.65
CA ILE A 29 11.03 14.97 12.22
C ILE A 29 11.20 16.32 11.53
N THR A 30 12.21 16.46 10.68
CA THR A 30 12.45 17.70 9.93
C THR A 30 11.29 18.01 8.99
N GLU A 31 11.10 19.26 8.61
CA GLU A 31 9.98 19.73 7.77
C GLU A 31 9.86 18.89 6.47
N ASP A 32 10.97 18.59 5.82
CA ASP A 32 11.00 17.72 4.63
C ASP A 32 11.06 16.23 4.95
N ALA A 33 11.08 15.87 6.24
CA ALA A 33 11.26 14.50 6.73
C ALA A 33 12.50 13.79 6.12
N ASN A 34 13.58 14.53 5.84
CA ASN A 34 14.81 14.00 5.24
C ASN A 34 15.60 13.08 6.19
N ASN A 35 15.25 13.06 7.47
CA ASN A 35 15.85 12.21 8.50
C ASN A 35 15.13 10.85 8.67
N ILE A 36 14.19 10.52 7.77
CA ILE A 36 13.53 9.21 7.71
C ILE A 36 13.36 8.77 6.24
N SER A 37 13.32 7.44 6.00
CA SER A 37 13.16 6.90 4.65
C SER A 37 11.74 7.12 4.09
N GLY A 38 11.56 7.02 2.76
CA GLY A 38 10.26 7.13 2.11
C GLY A 38 9.24 6.11 2.65
N GLY A 39 9.66 4.85 2.83
CA GLY A 39 8.82 3.82 3.44
C GLY A 39 8.47 4.11 4.91
N GLN A 40 9.41 4.69 5.67
CA GLN A 40 9.12 5.13 7.04
C GLN A 40 8.12 6.29 7.08
N LYS A 41 8.22 7.25 6.16
CA LYS A 41 7.24 8.35 6.02
C LYS A 41 5.83 7.83 5.80
N GLN A 42 5.67 6.93 4.82
CA GLN A 42 4.35 6.37 4.48
C GLN A 42 3.78 5.50 5.60
N ARG A 43 4.60 4.67 6.24
CA ARG A 43 4.18 3.87 7.40
C ARG A 43 3.82 4.76 8.60
N LEU A 44 4.52 5.86 8.81
CA LEU A 44 4.18 6.81 9.86
C LEU A 44 2.83 7.51 9.57
N ALA A 45 2.60 7.93 8.33
CA ALA A 45 1.32 8.48 7.91
C ALA A 45 0.17 7.47 8.11
N LEU A 46 0.40 6.20 7.83
CA LEU A 46 -0.57 5.13 8.12
C LEU A 46 -0.82 5.00 9.63
N ALA A 47 0.22 5.02 10.47
CA ALA A 47 0.07 4.95 11.93
C ALA A 47 -0.81 6.09 12.48
N VAL A 48 -0.62 7.33 11.97
CA VAL A 48 -1.47 8.48 12.31
C VAL A 48 -2.93 8.21 11.96
N ASN A 49 -3.20 7.63 10.79
CA ASN A 49 -4.57 7.29 10.37
C ASN A 49 -5.17 6.17 11.23
N LEU A 50 -4.38 5.17 11.64
CA LEU A 50 -4.84 4.10 12.53
C LEU A 50 -5.30 4.64 13.90
N VAL A 51 -4.61 5.65 14.41
CA VAL A 51 -4.98 6.31 15.68
C VAL A 51 -6.20 7.22 15.52
N ALA A 52 -6.38 7.81 14.36
CA ALA A 52 -7.46 8.78 14.11
C ALA A 52 -8.88 8.17 14.13
N ASP A 53 -9.01 6.86 13.98
CA ASP A 53 -10.25 6.07 14.01
C ASP A 53 -11.42 6.73 13.26
N LYS A 54 -11.28 6.86 11.95
CA LYS A 54 -12.29 7.42 11.05
C LYS A 54 -13.20 6.34 10.49
N ASP A 55 -14.38 6.71 9.99
CA ASP A 55 -15.30 5.79 9.33
C ASP A 55 -14.92 5.51 7.87
N ILE A 56 -14.25 6.50 7.23
CA ILE A 56 -13.86 6.42 5.82
C ILE A 56 -12.37 6.80 5.70
N TYR A 57 -11.64 5.99 4.96
CA TYR A 57 -10.23 6.22 4.62
C TYR A 57 -10.05 6.23 3.10
N VAL A 58 -9.22 7.16 2.62
CA VAL A 58 -8.82 7.24 1.21
C VAL A 58 -7.29 7.15 1.16
N PHE A 59 -6.78 6.15 0.46
CA PHE A 59 -5.37 5.92 0.22
C PHE A 59 -5.07 6.18 -1.26
N ASP A 60 -4.46 7.31 -1.53
CA ASP A 60 -4.04 7.70 -2.88
C ASP A 60 -2.55 7.37 -3.05
N GLU A 61 -2.28 6.36 -3.89
CA GLU A 61 -0.92 5.85 -4.18
C GLU A 61 -0.06 5.59 -2.92
N ALA A 62 -0.67 5.09 -1.84
CA ALA A 62 -0.02 4.92 -0.54
C ALA A 62 1.22 4.00 -0.55
N THR A 63 1.43 3.24 -1.62
CA THR A 63 2.57 2.33 -1.79
C THR A 63 3.49 2.71 -2.94
N SER A 64 3.36 3.95 -3.48
CA SER A 64 4.25 4.42 -4.55
C SER A 64 5.67 4.68 -4.02
N ASN A 65 6.67 4.27 -4.80
CA ASN A 65 8.09 4.54 -4.53
C ASN A 65 8.62 4.03 -3.18
N ILE A 66 8.08 2.93 -2.65
CA ILE A 66 8.55 2.27 -1.44
C ILE A 66 9.05 0.85 -1.72
N ASP A 67 9.82 0.32 -0.77
CA ASP A 67 10.30 -1.06 -0.80
C ASP A 67 9.14 -2.06 -0.59
N VAL A 68 9.36 -3.30 -1.05
CA VAL A 68 8.36 -4.37 -1.01
C VAL A 68 7.91 -4.71 0.41
N ASP A 69 8.82 -4.64 1.39
CA ASP A 69 8.51 -4.96 2.78
C ASP A 69 7.57 -3.90 3.38
N SER A 70 7.87 -2.63 3.15
CA SER A 70 7.00 -1.51 3.55
C SER A 70 5.63 -1.58 2.87
N GLU A 71 5.58 -1.90 1.56
CA GLU A 71 4.32 -2.09 0.83
C GLU A 71 3.47 -3.20 1.46
N THR A 72 4.08 -4.35 1.74
CA THR A 72 3.38 -5.49 2.35
C THR A 72 2.75 -5.10 3.69
N ILE A 73 3.48 -4.38 4.54
CA ILE A 73 2.97 -3.91 5.83
C ILE A 73 1.79 -2.95 5.64
N ILE A 74 1.90 -1.99 4.72
CA ILE A 74 0.86 -1.00 4.45
C ILE A 74 -0.40 -1.70 3.92
N MET A 75 -0.29 -2.57 2.92
CA MET A 75 -1.44 -3.26 2.33
C MET A 75 -2.13 -4.20 3.32
N LYS A 76 -1.37 -4.87 4.19
CA LYS A 76 -1.92 -5.68 5.28
C LYS A 76 -2.78 -4.84 6.22
N ASN A 77 -2.28 -3.69 6.68
CA ASN A 77 -3.03 -2.80 7.58
C ASN A 77 -4.27 -2.21 6.89
N ILE A 78 -4.18 -1.83 5.62
CA ILE A 78 -5.33 -1.36 4.82
C ILE A 78 -6.41 -2.45 4.76
N LYS A 79 -6.02 -3.70 4.54
CA LYS A 79 -6.96 -4.84 4.52
C LYS A 79 -7.62 -5.05 5.89
N GLU A 80 -6.88 -5.02 6.98
CA GLU A 80 -7.42 -5.12 8.34
C GLU A 80 -8.40 -3.98 8.64
N MET A 81 -8.09 -2.74 8.21
CA MET A 81 -9.00 -1.60 8.35
C MET A 81 -10.30 -1.80 7.58
N SER A 82 -10.25 -2.40 6.40
CA SER A 82 -11.43 -2.63 5.54
C SER A 82 -12.46 -3.61 6.14
N GLU A 83 -12.09 -4.38 7.16
CA GLU A 83 -13.02 -5.29 7.83
C GLU A 83 -14.09 -4.54 8.66
N SER A 84 -13.82 -3.31 9.08
CA SER A 84 -14.72 -2.51 9.94
C SER A 84 -14.97 -1.09 9.45
N LYS A 85 -14.25 -0.63 8.42
CA LYS A 85 -14.29 0.74 7.90
C LYS A 85 -14.49 0.74 6.39
N SER A 86 -14.99 1.85 5.85
CA SER A 86 -15.00 2.06 4.41
C SER A 86 -13.62 2.52 3.94
N VAL A 87 -13.01 1.75 3.04
CA VAL A 87 -11.67 2.04 2.53
C VAL A 87 -11.69 2.18 1.01
N ILE A 88 -11.15 3.29 0.53
CA ILE A 88 -10.93 3.55 -0.90
C ILE A 88 -9.43 3.55 -1.14
N VAL A 89 -8.97 2.72 -2.09
CA VAL A 89 -7.57 2.65 -2.50
C VAL A 89 -7.46 3.06 -3.96
N ILE A 90 -6.64 4.07 -4.23
CA ILE A 90 -6.26 4.47 -5.59
C ILE A 90 -4.85 3.93 -5.82
N SER A 91 -4.70 3.09 -6.84
CA SER A 91 -3.41 2.48 -7.16
C SER A 91 -3.27 2.22 -8.65
N HIS A 92 -2.08 2.47 -9.18
CA HIS A 92 -1.67 2.01 -10.51
C HIS A 92 -1.05 0.60 -10.49
N ARG A 93 -0.81 0.03 -9.29
CA ARG A 93 -0.34 -1.36 -9.12
C ARG A 93 -1.55 -2.27 -8.94
N LEU A 94 -1.89 -3.00 -10.00
CA LEU A 94 -3.11 -3.81 -10.03
C LEU A 94 -3.11 -4.95 -8.99
N ALA A 95 -1.93 -5.45 -8.58
CA ALA A 95 -1.83 -6.44 -7.50
C ALA A 95 -2.46 -5.95 -6.18
N ASN A 96 -2.40 -4.63 -5.92
CA ASN A 96 -2.91 -4.04 -4.68
C ASN A 96 -4.44 -3.93 -4.65
N VAL A 97 -5.11 -3.96 -5.80
CA VAL A 97 -6.58 -3.86 -5.87
C VAL A 97 -7.28 -5.23 -5.96
N VAL A 98 -6.53 -6.31 -6.19
CA VAL A 98 -7.09 -7.69 -6.25
C VAL A 98 -7.95 -8.05 -5.04
N PRO A 99 -7.58 -7.73 -3.78
CA PRO A 99 -8.37 -8.09 -2.61
C PRO A 99 -9.56 -7.14 -2.33
N ALA A 100 -9.83 -6.15 -3.19
CA ALA A 100 -10.93 -5.22 -3.01
C ALA A 100 -12.29 -5.89 -3.31
N ASP A 101 -13.33 -5.50 -2.57
CA ASP A 101 -14.68 -5.98 -2.80
C ASP A 101 -15.25 -5.50 -4.13
N ASN A 102 -14.93 -4.24 -4.50
CA ASN A 102 -15.30 -3.63 -5.78
C ASN A 102 -14.13 -2.84 -6.34
N ILE A 103 -13.86 -3.01 -7.62
CA ILE A 103 -12.88 -2.28 -8.41
C ILE A 103 -13.63 -1.39 -9.39
N TYR A 104 -13.29 -0.12 -9.41
CA TYR A 104 -13.77 0.85 -10.40
C TYR A 104 -12.62 1.13 -11.38
N PHE A 105 -12.65 0.48 -12.53
CA PHE A 105 -11.67 0.72 -13.57
C PHE A 105 -12.00 2.01 -14.33
N MET A 106 -11.10 2.96 -14.29
CA MET A 106 -11.30 4.29 -14.87
C MET A 106 -10.36 4.53 -16.05
N GLN A 107 -10.90 5.09 -17.11
CA GLN A 107 -10.15 5.52 -18.29
C GLN A 107 -10.78 6.79 -18.87
N ASP A 108 -9.93 7.74 -19.28
CA ASP A 108 -10.36 9.02 -19.86
C ASP A 108 -11.38 9.78 -18.98
N GLY A 109 -11.20 9.74 -17.66
CA GLY A 109 -12.08 10.38 -16.68
C GLY A 109 -13.45 9.74 -16.52
N GLN A 110 -13.66 8.52 -17.04
CA GLN A 110 -14.90 7.76 -16.94
C GLN A 110 -14.69 6.40 -16.32
N VAL A 111 -15.68 5.94 -15.54
CA VAL A 111 -15.73 4.56 -15.08
C VAL A 111 -16.12 3.68 -16.25
N ARG A 112 -15.26 2.76 -16.66
CA ARG A 112 -15.46 1.83 -17.78
C ARG A 112 -16.00 0.49 -17.33
N GLU A 113 -15.44 -0.05 -16.25
CA GLU A 113 -15.79 -1.35 -15.72
C GLU A 113 -15.91 -1.27 -14.20
N VAL A 114 -16.82 -2.05 -13.63
CA VAL A 114 -17.03 -2.16 -12.16
C VAL A 114 -17.28 -3.61 -11.81
N GLY A 115 -16.63 -4.11 -10.77
CA GLY A 115 -16.82 -5.45 -10.24
C GLY A 115 -15.66 -5.89 -9.36
N SER A 116 -15.73 -7.09 -8.84
CA SER A 116 -14.59 -7.76 -8.20
C SER A 116 -13.51 -8.13 -9.21
N HIS A 117 -12.30 -8.41 -8.73
CA HIS A 117 -11.22 -8.90 -9.60
C HIS A 117 -11.65 -10.10 -10.46
N VAL A 118 -12.34 -11.07 -9.86
CA VAL A 118 -12.78 -12.28 -10.55
C VAL A 118 -13.75 -11.95 -11.68
N GLU A 119 -14.78 -11.15 -11.39
CA GLU A 119 -15.78 -10.75 -12.40
C GLU A 119 -15.14 -9.98 -13.56
N LEU A 120 -14.23 -9.04 -13.26
CA LEU A 120 -13.56 -8.25 -14.30
C LEU A 120 -12.61 -9.09 -15.16
N MET A 121 -11.94 -10.09 -14.56
CA MET A 121 -11.10 -11.04 -15.32
C MET A 121 -11.96 -11.94 -16.23
N GLU A 122 -13.14 -12.37 -15.78
CA GLU A 122 -14.08 -13.20 -16.57
C GLU A 122 -14.68 -12.39 -17.74
N GLN A 123 -14.92 -11.10 -17.56
CA GLN A 123 -15.40 -10.20 -18.62
C GLN A 123 -14.39 -10.03 -19.77
N LYS A 124 -13.08 -10.27 -19.51
CA LYS A 124 -11.99 -10.11 -20.48
C LYS A 124 -11.93 -8.72 -21.14
N GLY A 125 -12.38 -7.72 -20.38
CA GLY A 125 -12.42 -6.32 -20.80
C GLY A 125 -11.05 -5.62 -20.70
N GLU A 126 -11.07 -4.28 -20.60
CA GLU A 126 -9.87 -3.44 -20.55
C GLU A 126 -9.07 -3.67 -19.24
N TYR A 127 -9.77 -3.86 -18.12
CA TYR A 127 -9.13 -4.23 -16.84
C TYR A 127 -8.32 -5.52 -16.98
N ALA A 128 -8.93 -6.59 -17.51
CA ALA A 128 -8.27 -7.87 -17.65
C ALA A 128 -7.05 -7.81 -18.59
N GLN A 129 -7.15 -7.02 -19.67
CA GLN A 129 -6.03 -6.79 -20.58
C GLN A 129 -4.87 -6.09 -19.89
N LEU A 130 -5.15 -5.00 -19.15
CA LEU A 130 -4.14 -4.26 -18.39
C LEU A 130 -3.50 -5.12 -17.30
N PHE A 131 -4.31 -5.88 -16.55
CA PHE A 131 -3.83 -6.78 -15.51
C PHE A 131 -2.86 -7.82 -16.05
N ASN A 132 -3.22 -8.48 -17.15
CA ASN A 132 -2.37 -9.49 -17.79
C ASN A 132 -1.07 -8.88 -18.35
N ALA A 133 -1.14 -7.70 -18.95
CA ALA A 133 0.05 -7.00 -19.44
C ALA A 133 1.02 -6.64 -18.29
N GLN A 134 0.50 -6.11 -17.17
CA GLN A 134 1.32 -5.77 -16.02
C GLN A 134 1.97 -7.02 -15.40
N LYS A 135 1.20 -8.11 -15.25
CA LYS A 135 1.70 -9.38 -14.73
C LYS A 135 2.84 -9.95 -15.59
N GLN A 136 2.71 -9.92 -16.92
CA GLN A 136 3.75 -10.38 -17.84
C GLN A 136 5.04 -9.57 -17.71
N LEU A 137 4.94 -8.25 -17.53
CA LEU A 137 6.10 -7.40 -17.31
C LEU A 137 6.81 -7.76 -16.00
N GLU A 138 6.06 -7.95 -14.90
CA GLU A 138 6.62 -8.32 -13.59
C GLU A 138 7.30 -9.70 -13.62
N GLU A 139 6.71 -10.68 -14.31
CA GLU A 139 7.29 -12.01 -14.48
C GLU A 139 8.55 -11.99 -15.38
N GLY A 140 8.55 -11.18 -16.43
CA GLY A 140 9.71 -10.97 -17.30
C GLY A 140 10.90 -10.36 -16.57
N TYR A 141 10.65 -9.39 -15.67
CA TYR A 141 11.71 -8.81 -14.83
C TYR A 141 12.28 -9.81 -13.83
N LYS A 142 11.46 -10.69 -13.24
CA LYS A 142 11.91 -11.74 -12.30
C LYS A 142 12.78 -12.79 -13.00
N SER A 143 12.38 -13.24 -14.19
CA SER A 143 13.15 -14.24 -14.97
C SER A 143 14.46 -13.64 -15.53
N GLY A 144 14.47 -12.38 -15.92
CA GLY A 144 15.69 -11.68 -16.37
C GLY A 144 16.74 -11.51 -15.26
N LYS A 145 16.31 -11.23 -14.01
CA LYS A 145 17.21 -11.16 -12.85
C LYS A 145 17.78 -12.52 -12.47
N ALA A 146 16.98 -13.58 -12.50
CA ALA A 146 17.44 -14.93 -12.20
C ALA A 146 18.51 -15.43 -13.19
N SER A 147 18.45 -14.99 -14.45
CA SER A 147 19.44 -15.35 -15.47
C SER A 147 20.77 -14.56 -15.32
N ALA A 148 20.75 -13.39 -14.71
CA ALA A 148 21.94 -12.57 -14.49
C ALA A 148 22.74 -13.00 -13.25
N GLU A 149 22.12 -13.61 -12.25
CA GLU A 149 22.78 -14.11 -11.03
C GLU A 149 23.45 -15.48 -11.19
N VAL A 150 23.17 -16.22 -12.27
CA VAL A 150 23.76 -17.55 -12.58
C VAL A 150 25.05 -17.42 -13.42
N SER A 151 25.46 -16.20 -13.81
CA SER A 151 26.60 -15.95 -14.69
C SER A 151 27.78 -15.25 -13.99
N VAL A 152 28.00 -15.51 -12.69
CA VAL A 152 29.20 -15.07 -11.95
C VAL A 152 29.90 -16.28 -11.32
#